data_83dfd1365d2be646131130bf5a46f212
#
_entry.id   83dfd1365d2be646131130bf5a46f212
#
_cell.length_a   1.000
_cell.length_b   1.000
_cell.length_c   1.000
_cell.angle_alpha   90.00
_cell.angle_beta   90.00
_cell.angle_gamma   90.00
#
_symmetry.space_group_name_H-M   'P 1'
#
loop_
_entity.id
_entity.type
_entity.pdbx_description
1 polymer ?
#
loop_
_entity_poly.entity_id
_entity_poly.type
_entity_poly.pdbx_seq_one_letter_code
_entity_poly.pdbx_strand_id
1 'polypeptide(L)'
;RLAEAVEEALCFGWIDGKMYSLDKESFIIRMTPRRPGSVWSLVNRKRAEALMAAGRMTEAGLAAIQAAKTNGKWQAAYSSKEVPELPEELEQAFKDDPLARACFEGWPTGEKAHYLFWIAHAKRPDTRKKRIAEALERAQAKKKPSP
;
A
#
# COMPACT_ATOMS: atom_id res chain seq x y z
N ARG A 1 14.88 -13.09 8.74
CA ARG A 1 14.80 -12.16 7.60
C ARG A 1 13.43 -11.52 7.54
N LEU A 2 13.31 -10.31 6.94
CA LEU A 2 12.02 -9.59 6.87
C LEU A 2 10.93 -10.44 6.19
N ALA A 3 11.26 -11.12 5.10
CA ALA A 3 10.29 -11.94 4.37
C ALA A 3 9.70 -13.06 5.24
N GLU A 4 10.52 -13.75 6.01
CA GLU A 4 10.10 -14.81 6.92
C GLU A 4 9.17 -14.27 8.03
N ALA A 5 9.51 -13.12 8.61
CA ALA A 5 8.68 -12.47 9.62
C ALA A 5 7.31 -12.04 9.05
N VAL A 6 7.28 -11.54 7.81
CA VAL A 6 6.02 -11.18 7.13
C VAL A 6 5.19 -12.42 6.81
N GLU A 7 5.80 -13.51 6.37
CA GLU A 7 5.10 -14.78 6.12
C GLU A 7 4.49 -15.35 7.39
N GLU A 8 5.25 -15.34 8.48
CA GLU A 8 4.76 -15.79 9.78
C GLU A 8 3.59 -14.91 10.25
N ALA A 9 3.73 -13.58 10.15
CA ALA A 9 2.65 -12.65 10.48
C ALA A 9 1.39 -12.90 9.66
N LEU A 10 1.53 -13.18 8.36
CA LEU A 10 0.40 -13.52 7.49
C LEU A 10 -0.32 -14.79 7.94
N CYS A 11 0.40 -15.82 8.44
CA CYS A 11 -0.21 -17.04 8.96
C CYS A 11 -1.20 -16.76 10.10
N PHE A 12 -0.95 -15.73 10.89
CA PHE A 12 -1.81 -15.30 12.00
C PHE A 12 -2.76 -14.15 11.63
N GLY A 13 -2.86 -13.76 10.37
CA GLY A 13 -3.72 -12.67 9.93
C GLY A 13 -3.22 -11.28 10.32
N TRP A 14 -1.91 -11.11 10.46
CA TRP A 14 -1.27 -9.84 10.78
C TRP A 14 -0.71 -9.17 9.52
N ILE A 15 -0.34 -7.90 9.66
CA ILE A 15 0.27 -7.08 8.61
C ILE A 15 1.48 -6.34 9.19
N ASP A 16 2.51 -6.23 8.37
CA ASP A 16 3.64 -5.34 8.61
C ASP A 16 3.20 -3.87 8.49
N GLY A 17 3.77 -3.05 9.35
CA GLY A 17 3.54 -1.62 9.40
C GLY A 17 4.86 -0.86 9.30
N LYS A 18 4.96 0.22 10.07
CA LYS A 18 6.13 1.08 10.01
C LYS A 18 7.41 0.35 10.47
N MET A 19 8.45 0.50 9.66
CA MET A 19 9.78 -0.01 9.92
C MET A 19 10.70 1.13 10.36
N TYR A 20 11.55 0.87 11.37
CA TYR A 20 12.52 1.82 11.88
C TYR A 20 13.89 1.18 11.82
N SER A 21 14.88 1.88 11.26
CA SER A 21 16.27 1.46 11.37
C SER A 21 16.73 1.59 12.83
N LEU A 22 17.32 0.54 13.36
CA LEU A 22 17.96 0.58 14.69
C LEU A 22 19.43 0.93 14.55
N ASP A 23 20.11 0.28 13.61
CA ASP A 23 21.50 0.52 13.24
C ASP A 23 21.72 0.18 11.76
N LYS A 24 22.98 -0.01 11.31
CA LYS A 24 23.32 -0.33 9.92
C LYS A 24 22.88 -1.74 9.48
N GLU A 25 22.67 -2.64 10.41
CA GLU A 25 22.44 -4.07 10.17
C GLU A 25 21.08 -4.54 10.68
N SER A 26 20.44 -3.75 11.56
CA SER A 26 19.20 -4.13 12.23
C SER A 26 18.10 -3.09 12.09
N PHE A 27 16.86 -3.57 12.15
CA PHE A 27 15.66 -2.74 12.11
C PHE A 27 14.56 -3.33 13.00
N ILE A 28 13.66 -2.47 13.43
CA ILE A 28 12.44 -2.83 14.14
C ILE A 28 11.27 -2.65 13.18
N ILE A 29 10.41 -3.65 13.09
CA ILE A 29 9.16 -3.55 12.33
C ILE A 29 7.96 -3.79 13.25
N ARG A 30 6.96 -2.94 13.13
CA ARG A 30 5.71 -3.10 13.85
C ARG A 30 4.81 -4.06 13.08
N MET A 31 4.35 -5.11 13.74
CA MET A 31 3.32 -6.01 13.24
C MET A 31 2.00 -5.76 13.96
N THR A 32 0.88 -5.79 13.24
CA THR A 32 -0.46 -5.58 13.82
C THR A 32 -1.48 -6.53 13.20
N PRO A 33 -2.53 -6.95 13.93
CA PRO A 33 -3.63 -7.69 13.35
C PRO A 33 -4.29 -6.93 12.21
N ARG A 34 -4.64 -7.61 11.13
CA ARG A 34 -5.38 -7.03 10.01
C ARG A 34 -6.79 -6.66 10.44
N ARG A 35 -7.18 -5.44 10.11
CA ARG A 35 -8.59 -5.02 10.20
C ARG A 35 -9.33 -5.47 8.94
N PRO A 36 -10.67 -5.66 8.97
CA PRO A 36 -11.44 -6.06 7.79
C PRO A 36 -11.22 -5.16 6.57
N GLY A 37 -10.97 -3.86 6.80
CA GLY A 37 -10.68 -2.88 5.73
C GLY A 37 -9.21 -2.78 5.31
N SER A 38 -8.31 -3.59 5.88
CA SER A 38 -6.88 -3.56 5.54
C SER A 38 -6.66 -3.85 4.06
N VAL A 39 -5.78 -3.05 3.45
CA VAL A 39 -5.38 -3.20 2.06
C VAL A 39 -4.46 -4.42 1.91
N TRP A 40 -4.56 -5.10 0.77
CA TRP A 40 -3.67 -6.18 0.40
C TRP A 40 -2.75 -5.72 -0.74
N SER A 41 -1.46 -6.02 -0.63
CA SER A 41 -0.56 -5.96 -1.78
C SER A 41 -0.58 -7.29 -2.52
N LEU A 42 -0.33 -7.26 -3.84
CA LEU A 42 -0.22 -8.50 -4.64
C LEU A 42 0.88 -9.42 -4.11
N VAL A 43 1.96 -8.87 -3.58
CA VAL A 43 3.04 -9.66 -2.98
C VAL A 43 2.53 -10.44 -1.77
N ASN A 44 1.84 -9.77 -0.83
CA ASN A 44 1.33 -10.42 0.36
C ASN A 44 0.16 -11.37 0.03
N ARG A 45 -0.65 -11.07 -0.98
CA ARG A 45 -1.67 -11.98 -1.49
C ARG A 45 -1.03 -13.27 -2.03
N LYS A 46 -0.01 -13.21 -2.89
CA LYS A 46 0.70 -14.37 -3.42
C LYS A 46 1.36 -15.19 -2.31
N ARG A 47 1.97 -14.54 -1.32
CA ARG A 47 2.52 -15.22 -0.13
C ARG A 47 1.43 -15.99 0.63
N ALA A 48 0.32 -15.33 0.91
CA ALA A 48 -0.80 -15.96 1.62
C ALA A 48 -1.39 -17.14 0.82
N GLU A 49 -1.50 -17.05 -0.51
CA GLU A 49 -1.92 -18.14 -1.37
C GLU A 49 -0.96 -19.35 -1.27
N ALA A 50 0.35 -19.11 -1.28
CA ALA A 50 1.35 -20.16 -1.10
C ALA A 50 1.31 -20.77 0.31
N LEU A 51 1.13 -19.97 1.35
CA LEU A 51 1.01 -20.42 2.73
C LEU A 51 -0.27 -21.24 2.98
N MET A 52 -1.38 -20.89 2.33
CA MET A 52 -2.61 -21.70 2.32
C MET A 52 -2.37 -23.06 1.67
N ALA A 53 -1.73 -23.09 0.49
CA ALA A 53 -1.43 -24.32 -0.22
C ALA A 53 -0.48 -25.24 0.58
N ALA A 54 0.42 -24.65 1.37
CA ALA A 54 1.34 -25.37 2.26
C ALA A 54 0.71 -25.79 3.60
N GLY A 55 -0.56 -25.47 3.86
CA GLY A 55 -1.24 -25.79 5.12
C GLY A 55 -0.70 -25.06 6.35
N ARG A 56 0.01 -23.95 6.16
CA ARG A 56 0.67 -23.19 7.25
C ARG A 56 -0.23 -22.14 7.89
N MET A 57 -1.37 -21.81 7.28
CA MET A 57 -2.27 -20.77 7.79
C MET A 57 -3.02 -21.22 9.03
N THR A 58 -3.06 -20.37 10.05
CA THR A 58 -3.94 -20.56 11.20
C THR A 58 -5.38 -20.16 10.87
N GLU A 59 -6.33 -20.52 11.73
CA GLU A 59 -7.73 -20.07 11.61
C GLU A 59 -7.87 -18.53 11.54
N ALA A 60 -7.08 -17.80 12.34
CA ALA A 60 -7.06 -16.37 12.35
C ALA A 60 -6.58 -15.78 10.99
N GLY A 61 -5.55 -16.40 10.40
CA GLY A 61 -5.06 -16.03 9.07
C GLY A 61 -6.10 -16.30 7.99
N LEU A 62 -6.74 -17.47 8.02
CA LEU A 62 -7.81 -17.80 7.07
C LEU A 62 -9.01 -16.87 7.22
N ALA A 63 -9.41 -16.52 8.44
CA ALA A 63 -10.49 -15.58 8.70
C ALA A 63 -10.17 -14.17 8.13
N ALA A 64 -8.94 -13.68 8.27
CA ALA A 64 -8.50 -12.40 7.71
C ALA A 64 -8.57 -12.40 6.17
N ILE A 65 -8.17 -13.50 5.52
CA ILE A 65 -8.29 -13.67 4.07
C ILE A 65 -9.74 -13.72 3.64
N GLN A 66 -10.58 -14.49 4.34
CA GLN A 66 -12.01 -14.60 4.03
C GLN A 66 -12.71 -13.23 4.14
N ALA A 67 -12.43 -12.47 5.19
CA ALA A 67 -12.93 -11.09 5.33
C ALA A 67 -12.51 -10.19 4.15
N ALA A 68 -11.24 -10.33 3.70
CA ALA A 68 -10.74 -9.58 2.55
C ALA A 68 -11.40 -9.99 1.23
N LYS A 69 -11.73 -11.27 1.05
CA LYS A 69 -12.48 -11.78 -0.12
C LYS A 69 -13.91 -11.24 -0.12
N THR A 70 -14.59 -11.30 1.02
CA THR A 70 -15.97 -10.85 1.16
C THR A 70 -16.12 -9.34 0.89
N ASN A 71 -15.17 -8.52 1.31
CA ASN A 71 -15.22 -7.06 1.12
C ASN A 71 -14.50 -6.55 -0.13
N GLY A 72 -14.05 -7.43 -1.01
CA GLY A 72 -13.40 -7.11 -2.28
C GLY A 72 -11.92 -6.67 -2.17
N LYS A 73 -11.36 -6.57 -0.96
CA LYS A 73 -9.96 -6.12 -0.77
C LYS A 73 -8.93 -7.11 -1.29
N TRP A 74 -9.30 -8.39 -1.35
CA TRP A 74 -8.47 -9.44 -1.91
C TRP A 74 -8.30 -9.28 -3.43
N GLN A 75 -9.38 -9.01 -4.14
CA GLN A 75 -9.38 -8.79 -5.59
C GLN A 75 -8.72 -7.46 -5.96
N ALA A 76 -8.93 -6.45 -5.13
CA ALA A 76 -8.34 -5.11 -5.27
C ALA A 76 -6.90 -5.02 -4.74
N ALA A 77 -6.18 -6.13 -4.60
CA ALA A 77 -4.79 -6.12 -4.16
C ALA A 77 -3.91 -5.36 -5.15
N TYR A 78 -3.18 -4.36 -4.65
CA TYR A 78 -2.36 -3.49 -5.49
C TYR A 78 -0.96 -4.04 -5.77
N SER A 79 -0.41 -3.68 -6.93
CA SER A 79 0.99 -3.93 -7.27
C SER A 79 1.82 -2.68 -6.99
N SER A 80 2.92 -2.83 -6.25
CA SER A 80 3.93 -1.76 -6.14
C SER A 80 4.86 -1.68 -7.35
N LYS A 81 4.72 -2.61 -8.29
CA LYS A 81 5.52 -2.67 -9.54
C LYS A 81 4.81 -2.03 -10.73
N GLU A 82 3.51 -1.85 -10.64
CA GLU A 82 2.67 -1.27 -11.68
C GLU A 82 2.10 0.05 -11.17
N VAL A 83 2.37 1.13 -11.91
CA VAL A 83 1.80 2.44 -11.61
C VAL A 83 0.38 2.46 -12.18
N PRO A 84 -0.68 2.61 -11.36
CA PRO A 84 -2.03 2.80 -11.86
C PRO A 84 -2.13 4.04 -12.76
N GLU A 85 -3.17 4.10 -13.59
CA GLU A 85 -3.48 5.30 -14.35
C GLU A 85 -3.70 6.50 -13.43
N LEU A 86 -3.26 7.67 -13.88
CA LEU A 86 -3.51 8.91 -13.15
C LEU A 86 -5.01 9.19 -13.10
N PRO A 87 -5.57 9.47 -11.91
CA PRO A 87 -6.93 9.99 -11.82
C PRO A 87 -7.07 11.30 -12.60
N GLU A 88 -8.18 11.50 -13.28
CA GLU A 88 -8.45 12.67 -14.12
C GLU A 88 -8.24 13.99 -13.34
N GLU A 89 -8.70 14.03 -12.09
CA GLU A 89 -8.56 15.21 -11.24
C GLU A 89 -7.10 15.52 -10.90
N LEU A 90 -6.26 14.49 -10.73
CA LEU A 90 -4.83 14.67 -10.50
C LEU A 90 -4.11 15.06 -11.80
N GLU A 91 -4.52 14.48 -12.92
CA GLU A 91 -3.99 14.85 -14.22
C GLU A 91 -4.29 16.32 -14.57
N GLN A 92 -5.52 16.78 -14.29
CA GLN A 92 -5.88 18.18 -14.48
C GLN A 92 -5.04 19.09 -13.58
N ALA A 93 -4.88 18.74 -12.31
CA ALA A 93 -4.06 19.53 -11.39
C ALA A 93 -2.57 19.59 -11.81
N PHE A 94 -2.06 18.55 -12.43
CA PHE A 94 -0.70 18.56 -13.00
C PHE A 94 -0.57 19.38 -14.29
N LYS A 95 -1.65 19.58 -15.04
CA LYS A 95 -1.63 20.53 -16.17
C LYS A 95 -1.44 21.97 -15.70
N ASP A 96 -2.03 22.29 -14.53
CA ASP A 96 -1.92 23.61 -13.92
C ASP A 96 -0.56 23.81 -13.21
N ASP A 97 0.15 22.72 -12.89
CA ASP A 97 1.48 22.73 -12.24
C ASP A 97 2.45 21.71 -12.88
N PRO A 98 3.09 22.07 -14.02
CA PRO A 98 4.05 21.20 -14.70
C PRO A 98 5.28 20.84 -13.86
N LEU A 99 5.66 21.67 -12.89
CA LEU A 99 6.79 21.40 -12.00
C LEU A 99 6.45 20.28 -11.00
N ALA A 100 5.27 20.33 -10.39
CA ALA A 100 4.79 19.27 -9.54
C ALA A 100 4.67 17.94 -10.32
N ARG A 101 4.20 17.99 -11.57
CA ARG A 101 4.17 16.81 -12.46
C ARG A 101 5.55 16.22 -12.65
N ALA A 102 6.54 17.01 -13.04
CA ALA A 102 7.91 16.51 -13.26
C ALA A 102 8.50 15.91 -11.99
N CYS A 103 8.26 16.52 -10.83
CA CYS A 103 8.68 15.97 -9.55
C CYS A 103 8.00 14.63 -9.24
N PHE A 104 6.68 14.53 -9.44
CA PHE A 104 5.92 13.28 -9.25
C PHE A 104 6.39 12.17 -10.20
N GLU A 105 6.67 12.49 -11.45
CA GLU A 105 7.19 11.54 -12.43
C GLU A 105 8.56 10.98 -12.03
N GLY A 106 9.37 11.75 -11.34
CA GLY A 106 10.65 11.34 -10.76
C GLY A 106 10.55 10.45 -9.51
N TRP A 107 9.36 10.26 -8.94
CA TRP A 107 9.20 9.39 -7.79
C TRP A 107 9.42 7.91 -8.14
N PRO A 108 9.94 7.09 -7.20
CA PRO A 108 10.04 5.65 -7.39
C PRO A 108 8.68 5.02 -7.74
N THR A 109 8.68 4.01 -8.60
CA THR A 109 7.47 3.30 -9.09
C THR A 109 6.55 2.86 -7.96
N GLY A 110 7.12 2.27 -6.88
CA GLY A 110 6.33 1.80 -5.74
C GLY A 110 5.63 2.92 -4.98
N GLU A 111 6.24 4.07 -4.92
CA GLU A 111 5.69 5.26 -4.24
C GLU A 111 4.57 5.90 -5.06
N LYS A 112 4.77 6.03 -6.38
CA LYS A 112 3.70 6.46 -7.30
C LYS A 112 2.50 5.52 -7.18
N ALA A 113 2.72 4.21 -7.27
CA ALA A 113 1.68 3.21 -7.15
C ALA A 113 0.92 3.33 -5.81
N HIS A 114 1.64 3.53 -4.70
CA HIS A 114 1.04 3.70 -3.39
C HIS A 114 0.13 4.94 -3.32
N TYR A 115 0.62 6.10 -3.79
CA TYR A 115 -0.17 7.34 -3.78
C TYR A 115 -1.39 7.28 -4.67
N LEU A 116 -1.25 6.77 -5.90
CA LEU A 116 -2.37 6.62 -6.81
C LEU A 116 -3.42 5.64 -6.28
N PHE A 117 -2.97 4.52 -5.72
CA PHE A 117 -3.86 3.59 -5.04
C PHE A 117 -4.58 4.26 -3.86
N TRP A 118 -3.86 5.01 -3.02
CA TRP A 118 -4.43 5.71 -1.89
C TRP A 118 -5.48 6.75 -2.31
N ILE A 119 -5.24 7.52 -3.38
CA ILE A 119 -6.20 8.46 -3.96
C ILE A 119 -7.43 7.71 -4.50
N ALA A 120 -7.21 6.66 -5.30
CA ALA A 120 -8.29 5.88 -5.91
C ALA A 120 -9.24 5.24 -4.88
N HIS A 121 -8.74 4.87 -3.70
CA HIS A 121 -9.52 4.25 -2.64
C HIS A 121 -10.17 5.25 -1.66
N ALA A 122 -10.18 6.53 -1.97
CA ALA A 122 -10.95 7.51 -1.21
C ALA A 122 -12.45 7.30 -1.47
N LYS A 123 -13.21 6.91 -0.43
CA LYS A 123 -14.65 6.65 -0.53
C LYS A 123 -15.49 7.92 -0.67
N ARG A 124 -15.00 9.06 -0.13
CA ARG A 124 -15.71 10.35 -0.14
C ARG A 124 -15.00 11.31 -1.07
N PRO A 125 -15.74 12.10 -1.88
CA PRO A 125 -15.15 13.10 -2.78
C PRO A 125 -14.22 14.07 -2.06
N ASP A 126 -14.60 14.56 -0.88
CA ASP A 126 -13.76 15.49 -0.09
C ASP A 126 -12.46 14.84 0.37
N THR A 127 -12.51 13.54 0.74
CA THR A 127 -11.29 12.79 1.10
C THR A 127 -10.38 12.63 -0.12
N ARG A 128 -10.97 12.38 -1.29
CA ARG A 128 -10.23 12.26 -2.55
C ARG A 128 -9.54 13.58 -2.91
N LYS A 129 -10.26 14.69 -2.84
CA LYS A 129 -9.70 16.04 -3.04
C LYS A 129 -8.54 16.36 -2.09
N LYS A 130 -8.70 16.05 -0.79
CA LYS A 130 -7.63 16.24 0.20
C LYS A 130 -6.39 15.41 -0.12
N ARG A 131 -6.55 14.17 -0.54
CA ARG A 131 -5.44 13.28 -0.91
C ARG A 131 -4.71 13.76 -2.17
N ILE A 132 -5.43 14.28 -3.14
CA ILE A 132 -4.85 14.90 -4.34
C ILE A 132 -4.06 16.14 -3.96
N ALA A 133 -4.63 17.04 -3.15
CA ALA A 133 -3.93 18.22 -2.67
C ALA A 133 -2.63 17.86 -1.91
N GLU A 134 -2.67 16.84 -1.06
CA GLU A 134 -1.49 16.35 -0.34
C GLU A 134 -0.40 15.80 -1.29
N ALA A 135 -0.81 15.06 -2.32
CA ALA A 135 0.12 14.55 -3.32
C ALA A 135 0.80 15.69 -4.11
N LEU A 136 0.03 16.71 -4.48
CA LEU A 136 0.55 17.93 -5.14
C LEU A 136 1.51 18.71 -4.25
N GLU A 137 1.14 18.99 -3.01
CA GLU A 137 1.98 19.70 -2.04
C GLU A 137 3.34 19.00 -1.86
N ARG A 138 3.34 17.69 -1.77
CA ARG A 138 4.57 16.89 -1.66
C ARG A 138 5.41 16.93 -2.92
N ALA A 139 4.78 16.89 -4.09
CA ALA A 139 5.45 17.02 -5.36
C ALA A 139 6.09 18.43 -5.50
N GLN A 140 5.36 19.49 -5.18
CA GLN A 140 5.86 20.88 -5.17
C GLN A 140 7.03 21.07 -4.19
N ALA A 141 6.93 20.48 -2.98
CA ALA A 141 7.96 20.58 -1.96
C ALA A 141 9.23 19.77 -2.29
N LYS A 142 9.31 19.07 -3.44
CA LYS A 142 10.38 18.13 -3.83
C LYS A 142 10.70 17.10 -2.74
N LYS A 143 9.75 16.84 -1.85
CA LYS A 143 9.92 15.87 -0.78
C LYS A 143 9.66 14.48 -1.33
N LYS A 144 10.56 13.54 -0.98
CA LYS A 144 10.24 12.13 -1.16
C LYS A 144 8.95 11.82 -0.41
N PRO A 145 8.02 11.06 -0.99
CA PRO A 145 6.83 10.64 -0.29
C PRO A 145 7.24 9.95 1.02
N SER A 146 6.61 10.32 2.11
CA SER A 146 6.67 9.57 3.36
C SER A 146 5.44 8.70 3.46
N PRO A 147 5.61 7.43 3.82
CA PRO A 147 4.49 6.55 4.03
C PRO A 147 3.62 7.01 5.19
#